data_6cafd4fbe868f84246567cd4a79cfc5c
#
_entry.id   6cafd4fbe868f84246567cd4a79cfc5c
#
_cell.length_a   1.000
_cell.length_b   1.000
_cell.length_c   1.000
_cell.angle_alpha   90.00
_cell.angle_beta   90.00
_cell.angle_gamma   90.00
#
_symmetry.space_group_name_H-M   'P 1'
#
loop_
_entity.id
_entity.type
_entity.pdbx_description
1 polymer ?
#
loop_
_entity_poly.entity_id
_entity_poly.type
_entity_poly.pdbx_seq_one_letter_code
_entity_poly.pdbx_strand_id
1 'polypeptide(L)'
;MVCDPRYGVPVKLLANRLALSAATATSKLEGRLAREADIRDAYHLTPPGEARGPDGDLLAFWREAVRLRTGGAGEIADLVGEHLAGEVGVWLDAGTERARTHGPLAGCAAMLRSVLEADDRAERVACLLSDIVLARASSWKTVLPISAQHLTKTALRDLAACGQGAEMAVQARILESIEKTIRLARDLARRAEALRAVAPKLRAKGSDAAVNLFLTEDAVAPTSMLSPRIRCTHIPMTDRAARRFCDRLVELGVARELTGRPTFRLYGL
;
A
#
# COMPACT_ATOMS: atom_id res chain seq x y z
N MET A 1 -14.40 -1.44 -10.34
CA MET A 1 -13.68 -0.26 -10.84
C MET A 1 -12.16 -0.41 -10.69
N VAL A 2 -11.62 -0.53 -9.49
CA VAL A 2 -10.16 -0.51 -9.26
C VAL A 2 -9.42 -1.63 -10.01
N CYS A 3 -9.97 -2.83 -10.04
CA CYS A 3 -9.36 -4.00 -10.71
C CYS A 3 -9.85 -4.21 -12.15
N ASP A 4 -10.65 -3.32 -12.71
CA ASP A 4 -11.17 -3.42 -14.07
C ASP A 4 -10.27 -2.60 -15.01
N PRO A 5 -9.59 -3.25 -16.00
CA PRO A 5 -8.66 -2.58 -16.90
C PRO A 5 -9.25 -1.41 -17.69
N ARG A 6 -10.58 -1.41 -17.89
CA ARG A 6 -11.30 -0.35 -18.63
C ARG A 6 -11.14 1.03 -17.98
N TYR A 7 -10.90 1.09 -16.68
CA TYR A 7 -10.75 2.37 -15.98
C TYR A 7 -9.31 2.91 -15.96
N GLY A 8 -8.35 2.21 -16.58
CA GLY A 8 -6.98 2.67 -16.72
C GLY A 8 -6.18 2.84 -15.43
N VAL A 9 -6.72 2.36 -14.30
CA VAL A 9 -6.07 2.48 -12.99
C VAL A 9 -4.78 1.67 -12.98
N PRO A 10 -3.63 2.28 -12.63
CA PRO A 10 -2.38 1.54 -12.47
C PRO A 10 -2.41 0.79 -11.12
N VAL A 11 -2.96 -0.43 -11.11
CA VAL A 11 -3.29 -1.19 -9.89
C VAL A 11 -2.07 -1.39 -8.99
N LYS A 12 -0.88 -1.66 -9.55
CA LYS A 12 0.36 -1.83 -8.76
C LYS A 12 0.76 -0.53 -8.06
N LEU A 13 0.69 0.60 -8.76
CA LEU A 13 0.96 1.91 -8.17
C LEU A 13 -0.06 2.24 -7.07
N LEU A 14 -1.34 1.99 -7.33
CA LEU A 14 -2.39 2.17 -6.33
C LEU A 14 -2.13 1.32 -5.08
N ALA A 15 -1.83 0.03 -5.23
CA ALA A 15 -1.52 -0.86 -4.13
C ALA A 15 -0.31 -0.36 -3.31
N ASN A 16 0.75 0.09 -3.97
CA ASN A 16 1.93 0.64 -3.31
C ASN A 16 1.66 1.97 -2.60
N ARG A 17 0.81 2.83 -3.16
CA ARG A 17 0.34 4.06 -2.48
C ARG A 17 -0.51 3.75 -1.24
N LEU A 18 -1.37 2.76 -1.34
CA LEU A 18 -2.17 2.29 -0.20
C LEU A 18 -1.29 1.63 0.86
N ALA A 19 -0.24 0.88 0.47
CA ALA A 19 0.75 0.33 1.39
C ALA A 19 1.45 1.43 2.21
N LEU A 20 1.85 2.53 1.57
CA LEU A 20 2.44 3.69 2.26
C LEU A 20 1.43 4.36 3.20
N SER A 21 0.18 4.55 2.76
CA SER A 21 -0.88 5.10 3.60
C SER A 21 -1.19 4.19 4.80
N ALA A 22 -1.24 2.87 4.61
CA ALA A 22 -1.46 1.90 5.69
C ALA A 22 -0.28 1.85 6.66
N ALA A 23 0.97 1.91 6.16
CA ALA A 23 2.16 2.02 7.00
C ALA A 23 2.10 3.26 7.90
N THR A 24 1.72 4.42 7.33
CA THR A 24 1.56 5.66 8.08
C THR A 24 0.43 5.57 9.13
N ALA A 25 -0.69 4.96 8.77
CA ALA A 25 -1.83 4.79 9.68
C ALA A 25 -1.50 3.82 10.83
N THR A 26 -0.92 2.66 10.52
CA THR A 26 -0.54 1.67 11.54
C THR A 26 0.61 2.13 12.43
N SER A 27 1.54 2.95 11.94
CA SER A 27 2.51 3.65 12.79
C SER A 27 1.83 4.42 13.92
N LYS A 28 0.76 5.15 13.60
CA LYS A 28 -0.02 5.90 14.61
C LYS A 28 -0.79 4.99 15.55
N LEU A 29 -1.38 3.90 15.05
CA LEU A 29 -2.08 2.91 15.87
C LEU A 29 -1.12 2.25 16.89
N GLU A 30 0.12 1.96 16.46
CA GLU A 30 1.18 1.43 17.32
C GLU A 30 1.82 2.50 18.24
N GLY A 31 1.27 3.72 18.28
CA GLY A 31 1.76 4.81 19.15
C GLY A 31 3.01 5.54 18.64
N ARG A 32 3.36 5.36 17.38
CA ARG A 32 4.49 6.03 16.71
C ARG A 32 3.99 7.23 15.92
N LEU A 33 4.80 8.26 15.76
CA LEU A 33 4.42 9.51 15.09
C LEU A 33 5.18 9.71 13.78
N ALA A 34 5.53 8.63 13.09
CA ALA A 34 6.21 8.73 11.81
C ALA A 34 5.31 9.37 10.74
N ARG A 35 5.85 10.33 10.00
CA ARG A 35 5.17 10.96 8.86
C ARG A 35 5.32 10.08 7.63
N GLU A 36 4.38 10.19 6.71
CA GLU A 36 4.41 9.46 5.43
C GLU A 36 5.74 9.65 4.68
N ALA A 37 6.28 10.87 4.68
CA ALA A 37 7.57 11.17 4.05
C ALA A 37 8.74 10.42 4.71
N ASP A 38 8.75 10.32 6.04
CA ASP A 38 9.83 9.65 6.79
C ASP A 38 9.81 8.15 6.51
N ILE A 39 8.63 7.53 6.53
CA ILE A 39 8.42 6.10 6.21
C ILE A 39 8.83 5.79 4.76
N ARG A 40 8.40 6.63 3.80
CA ARG A 40 8.74 6.50 2.39
C ARG A 40 10.25 6.62 2.17
N ASP A 41 10.87 7.65 2.75
CA ASP A 41 12.28 7.93 2.58
C ASP A 41 13.14 6.83 3.22
N ALA A 42 12.78 6.34 4.41
CA ALA A 42 13.44 5.21 5.06
C ALA A 42 13.39 3.93 4.22
N TYR A 43 12.30 3.68 3.50
CA TYR A 43 12.19 2.50 2.64
C TYR A 43 12.97 2.65 1.33
N HIS A 44 12.84 3.79 0.63
CA HIS A 44 13.36 3.94 -0.73
C HIS A 44 14.80 4.42 -0.80
N LEU A 45 15.30 5.11 0.24
CA LEU A 45 16.64 5.69 0.25
C LEU A 45 17.66 4.84 1.02
N THR A 46 17.24 3.86 1.79
CA THR A 46 18.16 2.91 2.44
C THR A 46 18.83 2.04 1.38
N PRO A 47 20.17 1.98 1.38
CA PRO A 47 20.93 1.14 0.45
C PRO A 47 20.54 -0.34 0.58
N PRO A 48 20.64 -1.13 -0.49
CA PRO A 48 20.44 -2.58 -0.41
C PRO A 48 21.40 -3.23 0.59
N GLY A 49 20.85 -4.05 1.50
CA GLY A 49 21.62 -4.75 2.53
C GLY A 49 21.75 -3.99 3.85
N GLU A 50 21.37 -2.72 3.91
CA GLU A 50 21.32 -1.97 5.16
C GLU A 50 19.95 -2.06 5.83
N ALA A 51 19.92 -1.92 7.17
CA ALA A 51 18.68 -1.92 7.95
C ALA A 51 17.87 -0.64 7.67
N ARG A 52 16.62 -0.80 7.24
CA ARG A 52 15.70 0.33 6.95
C ARG A 52 15.21 1.03 8.21
N GLY A 53 15.45 0.40 9.35
CA GLY A 53 14.87 0.85 10.61
C GLY A 53 13.35 0.64 10.68
N PRO A 54 12.76 0.91 11.86
CA PRO A 54 11.38 0.53 12.14
C PRO A 54 10.35 1.20 11.21
N ASP A 55 10.64 2.37 10.66
CA ASP A 55 9.72 3.06 9.74
C ASP A 55 9.78 2.45 8.33
N GLY A 56 10.98 2.13 7.85
CA GLY A 56 11.15 1.45 6.56
C GLY A 56 10.64 0.00 6.59
N ASP A 57 10.79 -0.69 7.73
CA ASP A 57 10.28 -2.04 7.92
C ASP A 57 8.75 -2.07 7.94
N LEU A 58 8.11 -1.03 8.46
CA LEU A 58 6.67 -0.89 8.43
C LEU A 58 6.12 -0.81 6.99
N LEU A 59 6.79 -0.03 6.12
CA LEU A 59 6.42 -0.01 4.71
C LEU A 59 6.76 -1.33 4.01
N ALA A 60 7.89 -1.96 4.36
CA ALA A 60 8.25 -3.27 3.83
C ALA A 60 7.15 -4.32 4.11
N PHE A 61 6.63 -4.38 5.33
CA PHE A 61 5.49 -5.25 5.69
C PHE A 61 4.29 -5.01 4.76
N TRP A 62 3.84 -3.78 4.59
CA TRP A 62 2.69 -3.48 3.75
C TRP A 62 2.95 -3.71 2.26
N ARG A 63 4.19 -3.55 1.81
CA ARG A 63 4.59 -3.89 0.43
C ARG A 63 4.64 -5.38 0.16
N GLU A 64 4.95 -6.21 1.15
CA GLU A 64 4.76 -7.67 1.04
C GLU A 64 3.26 -8.01 1.09
N ALA A 65 2.50 -7.39 1.97
CA ALA A 65 1.05 -7.61 2.08
C ALA A 65 0.31 -7.42 0.74
N VAL A 66 0.66 -6.39 -0.05
CA VAL A 66 0.02 -6.16 -1.37
C VAL A 66 0.43 -7.17 -2.45
N ARG A 67 1.44 -7.99 -2.20
CA ARG A 67 1.86 -9.09 -3.09
C ARG A 67 1.13 -10.39 -2.79
N LEU A 68 0.52 -10.50 -1.60
CA LEU A 68 -0.22 -11.68 -1.19
C LEU A 68 -1.37 -11.97 -2.16
N ARG A 69 -1.57 -13.25 -2.42
CA ARG A 69 -2.78 -13.72 -3.07
C ARG A 69 -3.85 -14.00 -2.02
N THR A 70 -5.08 -13.61 -2.30
CA THR A 70 -6.21 -13.71 -1.36
C THR A 70 -6.54 -15.14 -0.90
N GLY A 71 -5.96 -16.18 -1.53
CA GLY A 71 -6.17 -17.58 -1.19
C GLY A 71 -5.04 -18.26 -0.39
N GLY A 72 -3.86 -17.67 -0.28
CA GLY A 72 -2.67 -18.30 0.30
C GLY A 72 -2.56 -18.12 1.82
N ALA A 73 -3.19 -18.99 2.62
CA ALA A 73 -3.13 -18.89 4.09
C ALA A 73 -1.70 -19.03 4.64
N GLY A 74 -0.85 -19.87 4.03
CA GLY A 74 0.55 -20.03 4.44
C GLY A 74 1.38 -18.75 4.27
N GLU A 75 1.33 -18.12 3.09
CA GLU A 75 2.04 -16.84 2.85
C GLU A 75 1.58 -15.73 3.81
N ILE A 76 0.31 -15.76 4.23
CA ILE A 76 -0.25 -14.81 5.20
C ILE A 76 0.31 -15.11 6.59
N ALA A 77 0.36 -16.38 6.98
CA ALA A 77 0.90 -16.82 8.27
C ALA A 77 2.38 -16.40 8.44
N ASP A 78 3.18 -16.53 7.38
CA ASP A 78 4.59 -16.12 7.39
C ASP A 78 4.76 -14.61 7.65
N LEU A 79 3.79 -13.79 7.21
CA LEU A 79 3.85 -12.33 7.37
C LEU A 79 3.36 -11.86 8.75
N VAL A 80 2.44 -12.58 9.40
CA VAL A 80 1.81 -12.12 10.65
C VAL A 80 2.62 -12.43 11.91
N GLY A 81 3.62 -13.31 11.83
CA GLY A 81 4.46 -13.74 12.94
C GLY A 81 3.99 -15.04 13.60
N GLU A 82 4.95 -15.78 14.16
CA GLU A 82 4.75 -17.15 14.64
C GLU A 82 3.64 -17.29 15.69
N HIS A 83 3.52 -16.33 16.61
CA HIS A 83 2.56 -16.39 17.72
C HIS A 83 1.09 -16.26 17.27
N LEU A 84 0.81 -15.71 16.10
CA LEU A 84 -0.53 -15.58 15.53
C LEU A 84 -0.77 -16.52 14.33
N ALA A 85 0.28 -17.11 13.79
CA ALA A 85 0.23 -17.88 12.55
C ALA A 85 -0.77 -19.04 12.60
N GLY A 86 -0.88 -19.72 13.75
CA GLY A 86 -1.80 -20.84 13.95
C GLY A 86 -3.27 -20.48 13.85
N GLU A 87 -3.64 -19.25 14.21
CA GLU A 87 -5.02 -18.78 14.25
C GLU A 87 -5.51 -18.17 12.93
N VAL A 88 -4.58 -17.80 12.04
CA VAL A 88 -4.89 -17.06 10.79
C VAL A 88 -5.96 -17.76 9.95
N GLY A 89 -5.87 -19.06 9.77
CA GLY A 89 -6.82 -19.83 8.98
C GLY A 89 -8.24 -19.75 9.58
N VAL A 90 -8.35 -20.02 10.87
CA VAL A 90 -9.63 -20.01 11.60
C VAL A 90 -10.27 -18.63 11.54
N TRP A 91 -9.49 -17.58 11.78
CA TRP A 91 -9.97 -16.20 11.72
C TRP A 91 -10.44 -15.80 10.31
N LEU A 92 -9.67 -16.16 9.27
CA LEU A 92 -10.04 -15.85 7.89
C LEU A 92 -11.31 -16.56 7.44
N ASP A 93 -11.50 -17.80 7.86
CA ASP A 93 -12.72 -18.54 7.54
C ASP A 93 -13.94 -17.95 8.25
N ALA A 94 -13.82 -17.65 9.55
CA ALA A 94 -14.88 -17.00 10.32
C ALA A 94 -15.23 -15.60 9.77
N GLY A 95 -14.22 -14.77 9.46
CA GLY A 95 -14.42 -13.45 8.88
C GLY A 95 -15.04 -13.49 7.50
N THR A 96 -14.64 -14.46 6.66
CA THR A 96 -15.21 -14.67 5.31
C THR A 96 -16.67 -15.11 5.41
N GLU A 97 -16.99 -16.03 6.31
CA GLU A 97 -18.38 -16.46 6.55
C GLU A 97 -19.25 -15.32 7.09
N ARG A 98 -18.71 -14.51 8.01
CA ARG A 98 -19.42 -13.31 8.49
C ARG A 98 -19.66 -12.31 7.37
N ALA A 99 -18.67 -12.12 6.47
CA ALA A 99 -18.81 -11.27 5.30
C ALA A 99 -19.90 -11.78 4.34
N ARG A 100 -20.01 -13.09 4.17
CA ARG A 100 -21.04 -13.72 3.32
C ARG A 100 -22.46 -13.53 3.86
N THR A 101 -22.65 -13.61 5.18
CA THR A 101 -23.96 -13.59 5.84
C THR A 101 -24.46 -12.18 6.18
N HIS A 102 -23.55 -11.27 6.53
CA HIS A 102 -23.87 -9.93 7.03
C HIS A 102 -23.22 -8.79 6.22
N GLY A 103 -22.55 -9.13 5.14
CA GLY A 103 -21.88 -8.18 4.25
C GLY A 103 -20.39 -7.95 4.55
N PRO A 104 -19.64 -7.45 3.56
CA PRO A 104 -18.17 -7.35 3.62
C PRO A 104 -17.66 -6.56 4.83
N LEU A 105 -18.30 -5.45 5.18
CA LEU A 105 -17.87 -4.60 6.31
C LEU A 105 -18.08 -5.27 7.67
N ALA A 106 -19.12 -6.08 7.82
CA ALA A 106 -19.33 -6.86 9.04
C ALA A 106 -18.26 -7.95 9.20
N GLY A 107 -17.83 -8.57 8.09
CA GLY A 107 -16.70 -9.50 8.09
C GLY A 107 -15.40 -8.82 8.48
N CYS A 108 -15.13 -7.61 7.95
CA CYS A 108 -13.98 -6.81 8.32
C CYS A 108 -13.95 -6.47 9.81
N ALA A 109 -15.07 -5.99 10.36
CA ALA A 109 -15.17 -5.63 11.77
C ALA A 109 -15.00 -6.86 12.70
N ALA A 110 -15.60 -7.99 12.33
CA ALA A 110 -15.43 -9.25 13.07
C ALA A 110 -13.97 -9.71 13.07
N MET A 111 -13.28 -9.61 11.93
CA MET A 111 -11.85 -9.94 11.81
C MET A 111 -10.99 -9.07 12.72
N LEU A 112 -11.17 -7.74 12.65
CA LEU A 112 -10.45 -6.79 13.51
C LEU A 112 -10.63 -7.16 14.99
N ARG A 113 -11.87 -7.46 15.41
CA ARG A 113 -12.17 -7.85 16.79
C ARG A 113 -11.46 -9.13 17.20
N SER A 114 -11.59 -10.22 16.42
CA SER A 114 -11.00 -11.51 16.77
C SER A 114 -9.48 -11.44 16.95
N VAL A 115 -8.78 -10.71 16.09
CA VAL A 115 -7.32 -10.53 16.23
C VAL A 115 -6.97 -9.71 17.48
N LEU A 116 -7.69 -8.61 17.74
CA LEU A 116 -7.41 -7.73 18.87
C LEU A 116 -7.82 -8.31 20.23
N GLU A 117 -8.77 -9.25 20.26
CA GLU A 117 -9.09 -10.06 21.45
C GLU A 117 -7.95 -11.04 21.78
N ALA A 118 -7.24 -11.56 20.79
CA ALA A 118 -6.12 -12.45 20.97
C ALA A 118 -4.82 -11.70 21.31
N ASP A 119 -4.59 -10.56 20.67
CA ASP A 119 -3.43 -9.68 20.93
C ASP A 119 -3.82 -8.21 20.69
N ASP A 120 -3.92 -7.43 21.74
CA ASP A 120 -4.33 -6.02 21.69
C ASP A 120 -3.29 -5.07 21.06
N ARG A 121 -2.09 -5.60 20.76
CA ARG A 121 -1.00 -4.91 20.06
C ARG A 121 -0.86 -5.32 18.61
N ALA A 122 -1.70 -6.21 18.12
CA ALA A 122 -1.67 -6.71 16.74
C ALA A 122 -2.50 -5.86 15.77
N GLU A 123 -2.60 -4.53 15.98
CA GLU A 123 -3.43 -3.64 15.16
C GLU A 123 -3.07 -3.73 13.67
N ARG A 124 -1.78 -3.86 13.32
CA ARG A 124 -1.31 -4.02 11.95
C ARG A 124 -1.79 -5.32 11.32
N VAL A 125 -1.69 -6.41 12.05
CA VAL A 125 -2.15 -7.73 11.61
C VAL A 125 -3.67 -7.74 11.49
N ALA A 126 -4.38 -7.17 12.44
CA ALA A 126 -5.84 -7.05 12.41
C ALA A 126 -6.31 -6.30 11.14
N CYS A 127 -5.66 -5.17 10.81
CA CYS A 127 -5.95 -4.43 9.59
C CYS A 127 -5.64 -5.25 8.32
N LEU A 128 -4.50 -5.96 8.27
CA LEU A 128 -4.16 -6.82 7.13
C LEU A 128 -5.20 -7.91 6.90
N LEU A 129 -5.57 -8.66 7.95
CA LEU A 129 -6.53 -9.75 7.83
C LEU A 129 -7.95 -9.22 7.48
N SER A 130 -8.32 -8.05 7.99
CA SER A 130 -9.54 -7.33 7.57
C SER A 130 -9.52 -7.01 6.07
N ASP A 131 -8.41 -6.53 5.53
CA ASP A 131 -8.26 -6.24 4.10
C ASP A 131 -8.31 -7.52 3.23
N ILE A 132 -7.81 -8.64 3.75
CA ILE A 132 -7.92 -9.95 3.08
C ILE A 132 -9.38 -10.41 3.04
N VAL A 133 -10.14 -10.26 4.13
CA VAL A 133 -11.57 -10.58 4.16
C VAL A 133 -12.33 -9.70 3.17
N LEU A 134 -12.03 -8.40 3.12
CA LEU A 134 -12.63 -7.48 2.16
C LEU A 134 -12.33 -7.89 0.71
N ALA A 135 -11.08 -8.28 0.43
CA ALA A 135 -10.67 -8.73 -0.89
C ALA A 135 -11.37 -10.02 -1.31
N ARG A 136 -11.49 -11.01 -0.41
CA ARG A 136 -12.24 -12.26 -0.64
C ARG A 136 -13.71 -11.99 -0.92
N ALA A 137 -14.37 -11.19 -0.07
CA ALA A 137 -15.78 -10.84 -0.21
C ALA A 137 -16.07 -10.06 -1.51
N SER A 138 -15.09 -9.29 -1.99
CA SER A 138 -15.17 -8.50 -3.22
C SER A 138 -14.64 -9.23 -4.46
N SER A 139 -14.20 -10.48 -4.33
CA SER A 139 -13.58 -11.28 -5.40
C SER A 139 -12.36 -10.59 -6.04
N TRP A 140 -11.58 -9.85 -5.26
CA TRP A 140 -10.35 -9.24 -5.72
C TRP A 140 -9.20 -10.25 -5.68
N LYS A 141 -8.30 -10.16 -6.66
CA LYS A 141 -7.11 -11.04 -6.75
C LYS A 141 -5.94 -10.51 -5.92
N THR A 142 -5.97 -9.25 -5.54
CA THR A 142 -4.90 -8.53 -4.86
C THR A 142 -5.44 -7.92 -3.57
N VAL A 143 -4.69 -8.01 -2.50
CA VAL A 143 -4.98 -7.31 -1.24
C VAL A 143 -4.71 -5.82 -1.43
N LEU A 144 -5.66 -4.99 -1.07
CA LEU A 144 -5.51 -3.53 -1.03
C LEU A 144 -5.57 -3.07 0.42
N PRO A 145 -4.52 -2.45 0.97
CA PRO A 145 -4.49 -1.95 2.35
C PRO A 145 -5.42 -0.75 2.54
N ILE A 146 -6.66 -1.00 2.91
CA ILE A 146 -7.72 0.02 3.00
C ILE A 146 -8.12 0.26 4.44
N SER A 147 -8.28 -0.79 5.24
CA SER A 147 -8.92 -0.74 6.56
C SER A 147 -8.23 0.21 7.55
N ALA A 148 -6.90 0.28 7.53
CA ALA A 148 -6.14 1.06 8.50
C ALA A 148 -6.33 2.59 8.39
N GLN A 149 -6.72 3.12 7.21
CA GLN A 149 -6.55 4.55 6.88
C GLN A 149 -7.30 5.52 7.80
N HIS A 150 -8.48 5.16 8.26
CA HIS A 150 -9.34 6.00 9.12
C HIS A 150 -9.62 5.38 10.50
N LEU A 151 -9.04 4.22 10.81
CA LEU A 151 -9.16 3.60 12.12
C LEU A 151 -8.36 4.38 13.16
N THR A 152 -8.90 4.46 14.36
CA THR A 152 -8.21 5.05 15.52
C THR A 152 -8.03 4.00 16.61
N LYS A 153 -7.02 4.17 17.46
CA LYS A 153 -6.76 3.25 18.57
C LYS A 153 -7.96 3.13 19.49
N THR A 154 -8.67 4.23 19.76
CA THR A 154 -9.90 4.23 20.56
C THR A 154 -10.99 3.37 19.88
N ALA A 155 -11.26 3.56 18.60
CA ALA A 155 -12.28 2.77 17.90
C ALA A 155 -11.95 1.26 17.88
N LEU A 156 -10.67 0.89 17.79
CA LEU A 156 -10.24 -0.51 17.86
C LEU A 156 -10.38 -1.09 19.26
N ARG A 157 -10.04 -0.33 20.30
CA ARG A 157 -10.26 -0.74 21.70
C ARG A 157 -11.74 -0.91 22.04
N ASP A 158 -12.57 0.03 21.62
CA ASP A 158 -14.03 -0.05 21.81
C ASP A 158 -14.63 -1.27 21.10
N LEU A 159 -14.11 -1.59 19.90
CA LEU A 159 -14.51 -2.78 19.14
C LEU A 159 -14.12 -4.08 19.90
N ALA A 160 -12.88 -4.19 20.37
CA ALA A 160 -12.40 -5.34 21.13
C ALA A 160 -13.15 -5.51 22.47
N ALA A 161 -13.53 -4.40 23.11
CA ALA A 161 -14.32 -4.41 24.33
C ALA A 161 -15.84 -4.62 24.09
N CYS A 162 -16.27 -4.93 22.87
CA CYS A 162 -17.68 -5.08 22.49
C CYS A 162 -18.55 -3.86 22.85
N GLY A 163 -17.98 -2.65 22.78
CA GLY A 163 -18.69 -1.40 23.08
C GLY A 163 -19.94 -1.22 22.22
N GLN A 164 -20.97 -0.59 22.80
CA GLN A 164 -22.21 -0.36 22.08
C GLN A 164 -21.99 0.50 20.84
N GLY A 165 -22.40 0.03 19.66
CA GLY A 165 -22.22 0.71 18.38
C GLY A 165 -20.80 0.71 17.81
N ALA A 166 -19.81 0.11 18.50
CA ALA A 166 -18.42 0.09 18.05
C ALA A 166 -18.22 -0.59 16.70
N GLU A 167 -18.96 -1.68 16.44
CA GLU A 167 -18.93 -2.37 15.13
C GLU A 167 -19.39 -1.44 13.99
N MET A 168 -20.50 -0.74 14.16
CA MET A 168 -21.00 0.22 13.17
C MET A 168 -20.03 1.40 12.97
N ALA A 169 -19.41 1.90 14.04
CA ALA A 169 -18.44 2.97 13.95
C ALA A 169 -17.20 2.54 13.15
N VAL A 170 -16.72 1.32 13.34
CA VAL A 170 -15.59 0.76 12.57
C VAL A 170 -15.98 0.53 11.12
N GLN A 171 -17.16 -0.02 10.85
CA GLN A 171 -17.67 -0.20 9.49
C GLN A 171 -17.76 1.13 8.73
N ALA A 172 -18.26 2.20 9.37
CA ALA A 172 -18.32 3.53 8.79
C ALA A 172 -16.93 4.07 8.41
N ARG A 173 -15.92 3.87 9.27
CA ARG A 173 -14.52 4.28 8.99
C ARG A 173 -13.89 3.49 7.85
N ILE A 174 -14.18 2.19 7.74
CA ILE A 174 -13.70 1.38 6.61
C ILE A 174 -14.39 1.86 5.31
N LEU A 175 -15.66 2.18 5.35
CA LEU A 175 -16.38 2.74 4.20
C LEU A 175 -15.77 4.07 3.75
N GLU A 176 -15.45 4.96 4.67
CA GLU A 176 -14.74 6.22 4.38
C GLU A 176 -13.38 5.96 3.71
N SER A 177 -12.65 4.94 4.18
CA SER A 177 -11.38 4.51 3.59
C SER A 177 -11.56 3.99 2.17
N ILE A 178 -12.63 3.24 1.89
CA ILE A 178 -12.98 2.75 0.55
C ILE A 178 -13.28 3.94 -0.39
N GLU A 179 -14.06 4.91 0.05
CA GLU A 179 -14.36 6.11 -0.74
C GLU A 179 -13.10 6.91 -1.09
N LYS A 180 -12.21 7.09 -0.11
CA LYS A 180 -10.91 7.74 -0.33
C LYS A 180 -10.06 6.96 -1.34
N THR A 181 -10.05 5.63 -1.25
CA THR A 181 -9.35 4.76 -2.20
C THR A 181 -9.91 4.91 -3.62
N ILE A 182 -11.22 5.01 -3.78
CA ILE A 182 -11.86 5.24 -5.10
C ILE A 182 -11.43 6.60 -5.68
N ARG A 183 -11.40 7.65 -4.86
CA ARG A 183 -10.92 8.97 -5.29
C ARG A 183 -9.45 8.93 -5.72
N LEU A 184 -8.59 8.28 -4.94
CA LEU A 184 -7.19 8.07 -5.28
C LEU A 184 -7.02 7.27 -6.59
N ALA A 185 -7.78 6.20 -6.77
CA ALA A 185 -7.74 5.38 -7.98
C ALA A 185 -8.07 6.19 -9.24
N ARG A 186 -9.10 7.06 -9.18
CA ARG A 186 -9.47 7.97 -10.28
C ARG A 186 -8.37 8.99 -10.58
N ASP A 187 -7.76 9.57 -9.54
CA ASP A 187 -6.66 10.52 -9.72
C ASP A 187 -5.44 9.85 -10.35
N LEU A 188 -5.05 8.66 -9.88
CA LEU A 188 -3.96 7.88 -10.45
C LEU A 188 -4.23 7.43 -11.89
N ALA A 189 -5.46 7.08 -12.24
CA ALA A 189 -5.82 6.75 -13.62
C ALA A 189 -5.57 7.95 -14.56
N ARG A 190 -6.04 9.14 -14.17
CA ARG A 190 -5.82 10.38 -14.93
C ARG A 190 -4.34 10.73 -15.07
N ARG A 191 -3.55 10.62 -13.98
CA ARG A 191 -2.10 10.87 -14.01
C ARG A 191 -1.35 9.84 -14.85
N ALA A 192 -1.73 8.58 -14.78
CA ALA A 192 -1.17 7.51 -15.60
C ALA A 192 -1.45 7.73 -17.09
N GLU A 193 -2.64 8.20 -17.45
CA GLU A 193 -3.00 8.57 -18.81
C GLU A 193 -2.13 9.73 -19.31
N ALA A 194 -1.99 10.80 -18.51
CA ALA A 194 -1.13 11.93 -18.85
C ALA A 194 0.34 11.50 -19.06
N LEU A 195 0.87 10.63 -18.19
CA LEU A 195 2.22 10.08 -18.35
C LEU A 195 2.36 9.26 -19.64
N ARG A 196 1.40 8.40 -19.95
CA ARG A 196 1.40 7.61 -21.19
C ARG A 196 1.34 8.50 -22.45
N ALA A 197 0.57 9.59 -22.40
CA ALA A 197 0.46 10.53 -23.50
C ALA A 197 1.78 11.27 -23.82
N VAL A 198 2.64 11.49 -22.84
CA VAL A 198 3.96 12.12 -23.06
C VAL A 198 5.08 11.11 -23.31
N ALA A 199 4.89 9.83 -22.99
CA ALA A 199 5.91 8.78 -23.14
C ALA A 199 6.55 8.74 -24.54
N PRO A 200 5.82 8.84 -25.68
CA PRO A 200 6.41 8.88 -27.02
C PRO A 200 7.34 10.07 -27.29
N LYS A 201 7.25 11.14 -26.49
CA LYS A 201 8.10 12.33 -26.59
C LYS A 201 9.42 12.20 -25.81
N LEU A 202 9.58 11.13 -25.05
CA LEU A 202 10.77 10.87 -24.23
C LEU A 202 11.80 10.11 -25.08
N ARG A 203 12.92 10.76 -25.37
CA ARG A 203 13.95 10.22 -26.30
C ARG A 203 15.03 9.40 -25.61
N ALA A 204 14.98 9.24 -24.28
CA ALA A 204 16.01 8.49 -23.56
C ALA A 204 15.91 6.99 -23.86
N LYS A 205 17.05 6.33 -24.07
CA LYS A 205 17.09 4.87 -24.16
C LYS A 205 16.53 4.28 -22.87
N GLY A 206 15.52 3.41 -22.99
CA GLY A 206 14.84 2.82 -21.83
C GLY A 206 13.72 3.68 -21.23
N SER A 207 13.28 4.76 -21.89
CA SER A 207 12.17 5.60 -21.42
C SER A 207 10.90 4.80 -21.12
N ASP A 208 10.55 3.82 -21.95
CA ASP A 208 9.35 3.00 -21.73
C ASP A 208 9.44 2.17 -20.44
N ALA A 209 10.61 1.59 -20.17
CA ALA A 209 10.84 0.85 -18.94
C ALA A 209 10.82 1.78 -17.71
N ALA A 210 11.39 2.98 -17.83
CA ALA A 210 11.35 3.99 -16.78
C ALA A 210 9.91 4.50 -16.53
N VAL A 211 9.13 4.75 -17.59
CA VAL A 211 7.69 5.08 -17.49
C VAL A 211 6.92 3.98 -16.77
N ASN A 212 7.17 2.71 -17.13
CA ASN A 212 6.54 1.58 -16.43
C ASN A 212 6.87 1.53 -14.94
N LEU A 213 8.09 1.93 -14.55
CA LEU A 213 8.46 2.01 -13.14
C LEU A 213 7.63 3.07 -12.40
N PHE A 214 7.39 4.24 -13.00
CA PHE A 214 6.51 5.27 -12.44
C PHE A 214 5.03 4.83 -12.36
N LEU A 215 4.61 3.89 -13.21
CA LEU A 215 3.26 3.30 -13.18
C LEU A 215 3.12 2.15 -12.17
N THR A 216 4.22 1.76 -11.52
CA THR A 216 4.22 0.65 -10.56
C THR A 216 4.65 1.08 -9.17
N GLU A 217 5.61 2.01 -9.04
CA GLU A 217 6.19 2.41 -7.76
C GLU A 217 5.57 3.72 -7.25
N ASP A 218 5.36 3.78 -5.95
CA ASP A 218 4.85 4.98 -5.26
C ASP A 218 5.86 6.13 -5.24
N ALA A 219 7.17 5.77 -5.26
CA ALA A 219 8.27 6.71 -5.41
C ALA A 219 9.42 6.08 -6.20
N VAL A 220 10.09 6.87 -7.04
CA VAL A 220 11.21 6.46 -7.89
C VAL A 220 12.45 7.26 -7.53
N ALA A 221 13.51 6.57 -7.12
CA ALA A 221 14.84 7.15 -6.89
C ALA A 221 15.69 7.03 -8.16
N PRO A 222 16.16 8.12 -8.78
CA PRO A 222 16.97 8.05 -9.99
C PRO A 222 18.23 7.21 -9.84
N THR A 223 18.93 7.33 -8.71
CA THR A 223 20.25 6.73 -8.46
C THR A 223 20.23 5.24 -8.14
N SER A 224 19.11 4.72 -7.59
CA SER A 224 19.02 3.31 -7.16
C SER A 224 17.97 2.50 -7.91
N MET A 225 17.05 3.17 -8.63
CA MET A 225 15.94 2.51 -9.32
C MET A 225 16.01 2.66 -10.84
N LEU A 226 16.63 3.73 -11.35
CA LEU A 226 16.84 3.95 -12.78
C LEU A 226 18.29 3.71 -13.19
N SER A 227 19.26 3.99 -12.32
CA SER A 227 20.70 3.82 -12.57
C SER A 227 21.30 2.81 -11.58
N PRO A 228 22.32 2.02 -11.96
CA PRO A 228 22.93 1.90 -13.32
C PRO A 228 22.08 1.10 -14.30
N ARG A 229 21.02 0.44 -13.83
CA ARG A 229 20.02 -0.29 -14.60
C ARG A 229 18.64 0.02 -14.08
N ILE A 230 17.67 0.12 -14.99
CA ILE A 230 16.27 0.30 -14.62
C ILE A 230 15.80 -0.96 -13.88
N ARG A 231 15.29 -0.78 -12.67
CA ARG A 231 14.84 -1.85 -11.76
C ARG A 231 13.92 -2.83 -12.48
N CYS A 232 14.09 -4.12 -12.20
CA CYS A 232 13.37 -5.24 -12.84
C CYS A 232 13.59 -5.34 -14.36
N THR A 233 14.66 -4.75 -14.91
CA THR A 233 15.03 -4.86 -16.32
C THR A 233 16.54 -5.06 -16.48
N HIS A 234 16.97 -5.39 -17.71
CA HIS A 234 18.38 -5.41 -18.10
C HIS A 234 18.82 -4.12 -18.81
N ILE A 235 17.95 -3.10 -18.88
CA ILE A 235 18.20 -1.87 -19.63
C ILE A 235 19.10 -0.94 -18.80
N PRO A 236 20.30 -0.60 -19.31
CA PRO A 236 21.20 0.32 -18.62
C PRO A 236 20.72 1.76 -18.76
N MET A 237 20.87 2.54 -17.69
CA MET A 237 20.68 3.99 -17.70
C MET A 237 21.74 4.63 -16.83
N THR A 238 22.43 5.65 -17.35
CA THR A 238 23.43 6.38 -16.55
C THR A 238 22.75 7.30 -15.53
N ASP A 239 23.43 7.61 -14.43
CA ASP A 239 22.89 8.49 -13.38
C ASP A 239 22.47 9.86 -13.94
N ARG A 240 23.28 10.44 -14.83
CA ARG A 240 22.94 11.70 -15.51
C ARG A 240 21.67 11.58 -16.39
N ALA A 241 21.50 10.46 -17.08
CA ALA A 241 20.29 10.22 -17.90
C ALA A 241 19.07 10.01 -17.01
N ALA A 242 19.20 9.28 -15.91
CA ALA A 242 18.13 9.06 -14.94
C ALA A 242 17.62 10.37 -14.32
N ARG A 243 18.52 11.24 -13.87
CA ARG A 243 18.15 12.56 -13.33
C ARG A 243 17.46 13.43 -14.37
N ARG A 244 18.04 13.56 -15.56
CA ARG A 244 17.43 14.33 -16.67
C ARG A 244 16.05 13.78 -17.06
N PHE A 245 15.88 12.47 -17.02
CA PHE A 245 14.59 11.85 -17.28
C PHE A 245 13.54 12.27 -16.26
N CYS A 246 13.87 12.20 -14.95
CA CYS A 246 12.97 12.64 -13.88
C CYS A 246 12.66 14.14 -13.97
N ASP A 247 13.68 14.99 -14.17
CA ASP A 247 13.50 16.44 -14.30
C ASP A 247 12.60 16.75 -15.52
N ARG A 248 12.77 16.02 -16.64
CA ARG A 248 11.90 16.19 -17.82
C ARG A 248 10.45 15.80 -17.54
N LEU A 249 10.18 14.76 -16.74
CA LEU A 249 8.81 14.43 -16.36
C LEU A 249 8.17 15.52 -15.47
N VAL A 250 8.96 16.15 -14.61
CA VAL A 250 8.50 17.29 -13.79
C VAL A 250 8.20 18.50 -14.66
N GLU A 251 9.09 18.86 -15.61
CA GLU A 251 8.87 19.94 -16.57
C GLU A 251 7.60 19.73 -17.43
N LEU A 252 7.31 18.49 -17.78
CA LEU A 252 6.09 18.12 -18.52
C LEU A 252 4.84 18.07 -17.63
N GLY A 253 4.98 18.30 -16.32
CA GLY A 253 3.87 18.31 -15.36
C GLY A 253 3.24 16.93 -15.09
N VAL A 254 3.91 15.83 -15.49
CA VAL A 254 3.39 14.47 -15.32
C VAL A 254 3.99 13.70 -14.13
N ALA A 255 5.04 14.25 -13.52
CA ALA A 255 5.59 13.77 -12.26
C ALA A 255 5.90 14.96 -11.35
N ARG A 256 6.12 14.66 -10.07
CA ARG A 256 6.56 15.64 -9.08
C ARG A 256 7.73 15.11 -8.27
N GLU A 257 8.57 15.99 -7.81
CA GLU A 257 9.59 15.71 -6.82
C GLU A 257 8.92 15.64 -5.43
N LEU A 258 9.29 14.63 -4.63
CA LEU A 258 8.58 14.28 -3.39
C LEU A 258 9.36 14.66 -2.12
N THR A 259 10.67 14.92 -2.21
CA THR A 259 11.54 15.07 -1.03
C THR A 259 11.88 16.50 -0.68
N GLY A 260 11.88 17.43 -1.64
CA GLY A 260 12.27 18.81 -1.43
C GLY A 260 13.75 19.00 -1.06
N ARG A 261 14.61 18.03 -1.40
CA ARG A 261 16.05 18.02 -1.04
C ARG A 261 16.93 18.18 -2.27
N PRO A 262 18.13 18.78 -2.16
CA PRO A 262 19.07 18.87 -3.28
C PRO A 262 19.65 17.52 -3.69
N THR A 263 19.75 16.57 -2.75
CA THR A 263 20.26 15.19 -2.93
C THR A 263 19.22 14.18 -2.47
N PHE A 264 19.38 12.91 -2.87
CA PHE A 264 18.48 11.81 -2.51
C PHE A 264 17.01 12.11 -2.87
N ARG A 265 16.81 12.62 -4.10
CA ARG A 265 15.48 12.96 -4.60
C ARG A 265 14.66 11.72 -4.93
N LEU A 266 13.38 11.78 -4.59
CA LEU A 266 12.36 10.83 -5.00
C LEU A 266 11.34 11.54 -5.88
N TYR A 267 10.85 10.82 -6.88
CA TYR A 267 9.86 11.32 -7.83
C TYR A 267 8.67 10.38 -7.90
N GLY A 268 7.47 10.91 -8.20
CA GLY A 268 6.26 10.10 -8.33
C GLY A 268 5.15 10.82 -9.08
N LEU A 269 4.10 10.07 -9.40
CA LEU A 269 2.89 10.60 -10.05
C LEU A 269 2.01 11.37 -9.05
#